data_f85245ab279271790f994a39e75839b3
#
_entry.id   f85245ab279271790f994a39e75839b3
#
_cell.length_a   1.000
_cell.length_b   1.000
_cell.length_c   1.000
_cell.angle_alpha   90.00
_cell.angle_beta   90.00
_cell.angle_gamma   90.00
#
_symmetry.space_group_name_H-M   'P 1'
#
loop_
_entity.id
_entity.type
_entity.pdbx_description
1 polymer ?
#
loop_
_entity_poly.entity_id
_entity_poly.type
_entity_poly.pdbx_seq_one_letter_code
_entity_poly.pdbx_strand_id
1 'polypeptide(L)'
;MKRALLLLVLACVFSGAAFAQTVVKKKRPLPFEFGRVVINNYSEKAGFAPVVFDHWLHRAKFTCRLCHVDIGFAMKAGATGIKAMDNMNGFYCGACHNGKLISDNKKVFESCGKLSASQDRANCFRCHSLGRNVKPEYDFNLFTKNFPKGRFGNGVDWEKAEEDRLIKPVDFLEGISIQRKSISEQKDFALGAKVEGMPDIIFSHKKHTVWNGCELCHPEIFIGVKKGA
;
A
#
# COMPACT_ATOMS: atom_id res chain seq x y z
N MET A 1 -23.52 32.97 -49.26
CA MET A 1 -22.19 32.61 -48.74
C MET A 1 -22.00 33.00 -47.27
N LYS A 2 -22.21 34.24 -46.84
CA LYS A 2 -21.99 34.67 -45.42
C LYS A 2 -22.80 33.87 -44.37
N ARG A 3 -24.09 33.55 -44.65
CA ARG A 3 -24.97 32.78 -43.74
C ARG A 3 -24.53 31.29 -43.58
N ALA A 4 -24.05 30.69 -44.67
CA ALA A 4 -23.55 29.32 -44.64
C ALA A 4 -22.24 29.20 -43.82
N LEU A 5 -21.36 30.17 -43.93
CA LEU A 5 -20.13 30.26 -43.15
C LEU A 5 -20.39 30.41 -41.66
N LEU A 6 -21.40 31.24 -41.29
CA LEU A 6 -21.81 31.47 -39.90
C LEU A 6 -22.35 30.19 -39.26
N LEU A 7 -23.17 29.42 -39.98
CA LEU A 7 -23.71 28.14 -39.52
C LEU A 7 -22.63 27.08 -39.34
N LEU A 8 -21.63 27.10 -40.22
CA LEU A 8 -20.50 26.16 -40.11
C LEU A 8 -19.61 26.45 -38.91
N VAL A 9 -19.35 27.74 -38.62
CA VAL A 9 -18.61 28.17 -37.44
C VAL A 9 -19.38 27.82 -36.15
N LEU A 10 -20.70 28.06 -36.11
CA LEU A 10 -21.52 27.66 -34.96
C LEU A 10 -21.50 26.14 -34.74
N ALA A 11 -21.62 25.32 -35.78
CA ALA A 11 -21.56 23.89 -35.69
C ALA A 11 -20.21 23.38 -35.16
N CYS A 12 -19.09 24.02 -35.56
CA CYS A 12 -17.77 23.69 -35.05
C CYS A 12 -17.58 24.07 -33.57
N VAL A 13 -18.16 25.22 -33.14
CA VAL A 13 -18.10 25.63 -31.73
C VAL A 13 -18.92 24.70 -30.83
N PHE A 14 -20.12 24.30 -31.28
CA PHE A 14 -20.96 23.36 -30.51
C PHE A 14 -20.39 21.95 -30.48
N SER A 15 -19.74 21.45 -31.53
CA SER A 15 -19.06 20.14 -31.52
C SER A 15 -17.81 20.14 -30.65
N GLY A 16 -17.08 21.25 -30.56
CA GLY A 16 -15.94 21.37 -29.62
C GLY A 16 -16.36 21.36 -28.16
N ALA A 17 -17.52 21.91 -27.82
CA ALA A 17 -18.02 21.90 -26.42
C ALA A 17 -18.50 20.52 -25.94
N ALA A 18 -18.92 19.65 -26.85
CA ALA A 18 -19.40 18.31 -26.51
C ALA A 18 -18.28 17.33 -26.10
N PHE A 19 -17.02 17.58 -26.52
CA PHE A 19 -15.87 16.72 -26.16
C PHE A 19 -15.23 17.08 -24.80
N ALA A 20 -15.64 18.17 -24.18
CA ALA A 20 -15.01 18.66 -22.93
C ALA A 20 -15.60 18.07 -21.64
N GLN A 21 -16.56 17.13 -21.69
CA GLN A 21 -17.32 16.74 -20.49
C GLN A 21 -17.33 15.24 -20.14
N THR A 22 -16.39 14.45 -20.58
CA THR A 22 -16.27 13.08 -20.07
C THR A 22 -15.02 12.88 -19.23
N VAL A 23 -14.80 13.74 -18.24
CA VAL A 23 -13.96 13.34 -17.11
C VAL A 23 -14.78 12.38 -16.27
N VAL A 24 -14.66 11.09 -16.54
CA VAL A 24 -15.22 10.04 -15.67
C VAL A 24 -14.62 10.26 -14.29
N LYS A 25 -15.41 10.85 -13.37
CA LYS A 25 -14.99 11.00 -11.99
C LYS A 25 -14.67 9.61 -11.44
N LYS A 26 -13.40 9.32 -11.26
CA LYS A 26 -12.97 8.04 -10.67
C LYS A 26 -13.63 7.91 -9.31
N LYS A 27 -14.45 6.87 -9.14
CA LYS A 27 -15.13 6.61 -7.87
C LYS A 27 -14.08 6.47 -6.76
N ARG A 28 -14.27 7.19 -5.65
CA ARG A 28 -13.39 7.08 -4.50
C ARG A 28 -13.48 5.65 -3.93
N PRO A 29 -12.35 4.98 -3.66
CA PRO A 29 -12.37 3.66 -3.05
C PRO A 29 -13.06 3.70 -1.67
N LEU A 30 -13.63 2.59 -1.25
CA LEU A 30 -14.14 2.44 0.11
C LEU A 30 -12.96 2.49 1.11
N PRO A 31 -13.19 2.88 2.38
CA PRO A 31 -12.11 3.02 3.37
C PRO A 31 -11.18 1.80 3.46
N PHE A 32 -11.72 0.60 3.45
CA PHE A 32 -10.93 -0.64 3.52
C PHE A 32 -10.19 -0.98 2.21
N GLU A 33 -10.56 -0.36 1.09
CA GLU A 33 -9.93 -0.57 -0.21
C GLU A 33 -8.74 0.35 -0.47
N PHE A 34 -8.52 1.35 0.39
CA PHE A 34 -7.36 2.22 0.23
C PHE A 34 -6.07 1.43 0.40
N GLY A 35 -5.19 1.53 -0.61
CA GLY A 35 -3.95 0.77 -0.66
C GLY A 35 -4.15 -0.71 -0.98
N ARG A 36 -5.33 -1.12 -1.47
CA ARG A 36 -5.56 -2.48 -1.93
C ARG A 36 -4.75 -2.77 -3.19
N VAL A 37 -4.06 -3.89 -3.17
CA VAL A 37 -3.32 -4.42 -4.31
C VAL A 37 -3.90 -5.77 -4.70
N VAL A 38 -4.16 -5.95 -6.00
CA VAL A 38 -4.54 -7.23 -6.58
C VAL A 38 -3.30 -7.86 -7.20
N ILE A 39 -2.85 -8.99 -6.65
CA ILE A 39 -1.68 -9.72 -7.11
C ILE A 39 -2.17 -10.86 -8.00
N ASN A 40 -1.95 -10.73 -9.29
CA ASN A 40 -2.42 -11.67 -10.32
C ASN A 40 -1.36 -12.03 -11.37
N ASN A 41 -0.08 -11.90 -11.02
CA ASN A 41 0.99 -12.19 -11.97
C ASN A 41 0.89 -13.62 -12.53
N TYR A 42 0.48 -14.58 -11.70
CA TYR A 42 0.45 -16.00 -12.05
C TYR A 42 -0.82 -16.74 -11.60
N SER A 43 -1.64 -16.14 -10.73
CA SER A 43 -2.76 -16.83 -10.06
C SER A 43 -3.78 -17.39 -11.04
N GLU A 44 -4.36 -16.56 -11.90
CA GLU A 44 -5.37 -16.98 -12.87
C GLU A 44 -4.83 -18.00 -13.87
N LYS A 45 -3.59 -17.84 -14.32
CA LYS A 45 -2.92 -18.81 -15.19
C LYS A 45 -2.77 -20.19 -14.53
N ALA A 46 -2.73 -20.22 -13.21
CA ALA A 46 -2.65 -21.45 -12.40
C ALA A 46 -4.03 -21.94 -11.91
N GLY A 47 -5.12 -21.33 -12.37
CA GLY A 47 -6.49 -21.71 -11.99
C GLY A 47 -6.93 -21.25 -10.59
N PHE A 48 -6.25 -20.24 -10.01
CA PHE A 48 -6.60 -19.67 -8.72
C PHE A 48 -7.10 -18.22 -8.87
N ALA A 49 -7.99 -17.82 -7.96
CA ALA A 49 -8.37 -16.41 -7.88
C ALA A 49 -7.14 -15.52 -7.56
N PRO A 50 -7.11 -14.26 -8.04
CA PRO A 50 -6.10 -13.31 -7.62
C PRO A 50 -6.04 -13.14 -6.11
N VAL A 51 -4.86 -12.86 -5.58
CA VAL A 51 -4.67 -12.50 -4.18
C VAL A 51 -5.03 -11.02 -4.01
N VAL A 52 -5.89 -10.72 -3.04
CA VAL A 52 -6.19 -9.35 -2.62
C VAL A 52 -5.40 -9.05 -1.35
N PHE A 53 -4.52 -8.08 -1.45
CA PHE A 53 -3.71 -7.62 -0.34
C PHE A 53 -4.20 -6.25 0.12
N ASP A 54 -4.75 -6.19 1.32
CA ASP A 54 -5.18 -4.96 1.96
C ASP A 54 -4.08 -4.46 2.91
N HIS A 55 -3.44 -3.36 2.54
CA HIS A 55 -2.30 -2.80 3.29
C HIS A 55 -2.66 -2.44 4.73
N TRP A 56 -3.88 -1.98 5.01
CA TRP A 56 -4.26 -1.49 6.33
C TRP A 56 -4.00 -2.49 7.46
N LEU A 57 -4.28 -3.78 7.22
CA LEU A 57 -4.10 -4.83 8.22
C LEU A 57 -2.61 -5.07 8.55
N HIS A 58 -1.78 -5.14 7.51
CA HIS A 58 -0.33 -5.32 7.66
C HIS A 58 0.31 -4.04 8.22
N ARG A 59 -0.13 -2.86 7.76
CA ARG A 59 0.30 -1.55 8.26
C ARG A 59 0.03 -1.37 9.76
N ALA A 60 -1.08 -1.92 10.26
CA ALA A 60 -1.38 -1.89 11.69
C ALA A 60 -0.40 -2.73 12.54
N LYS A 61 0.34 -3.64 11.92
CA LYS A 61 1.23 -4.61 12.61
C LYS A 61 2.70 -4.39 12.30
N PHE A 62 3.03 -3.89 11.12
CA PHE A 62 4.40 -3.79 10.61
C PHE A 62 4.64 -2.45 9.94
N THR A 63 5.88 -1.97 10.00
CA THR A 63 6.28 -0.77 9.28
C THR A 63 6.36 -1.02 7.78
N CYS A 64 6.28 0.06 6.99
CA CYS A 64 6.40 -0.02 5.53
C CYS A 64 7.76 -0.57 5.10
N ARG A 65 8.82 -0.15 5.83
CA ARG A 65 10.20 -0.55 5.57
C ARG A 65 10.40 -2.05 5.66
N LEU A 66 9.79 -2.72 6.64
CA LEU A 66 9.93 -4.16 6.81
C LEU A 66 9.55 -4.93 5.55
N CYS A 67 8.46 -4.53 4.90
CA CYS A 67 7.99 -5.20 3.68
C CYS A 67 8.71 -4.71 2.42
N HIS A 68 8.88 -3.38 2.27
CA HIS A 68 9.36 -2.81 1.02
C HIS A 68 10.89 -2.69 0.92
N VAL A 69 11.61 -2.74 2.04
CA VAL A 69 13.07 -2.73 2.06
C VAL A 69 13.62 -4.09 2.48
N ASP A 70 13.27 -4.58 3.65
CA ASP A 70 13.91 -5.78 4.21
C ASP A 70 13.46 -7.06 3.48
N ILE A 71 12.17 -7.20 3.18
CA ILE A 71 11.63 -8.35 2.44
C ILE A 71 11.73 -8.14 0.92
N GLY A 72 11.73 -6.88 0.43
CA GLY A 72 11.97 -6.54 -0.97
C GLY A 72 10.72 -6.50 -1.85
N PHE A 73 9.55 -6.19 -1.30
CA PHE A 73 8.37 -5.90 -2.13
C PHE A 73 8.53 -4.58 -2.86
N ALA A 74 8.39 -4.59 -4.18
CA ALA A 74 8.40 -3.38 -4.99
C ALA A 74 7.27 -2.41 -4.62
N MET A 75 7.54 -1.11 -4.65
CA MET A 75 6.53 -0.06 -4.39
C MET A 75 5.46 0.02 -5.50
N LYS A 76 5.80 -0.39 -6.71
CA LYS A 76 4.87 -0.43 -7.84
C LYS A 76 4.06 -1.71 -7.80
N ALA A 77 2.73 -1.58 -7.80
CA ALA A 77 1.83 -2.73 -7.83
C ALA A 77 2.12 -3.63 -9.04
N GLY A 78 2.20 -4.94 -8.79
CA GLY A 78 2.48 -5.95 -9.80
C GLY A 78 3.96 -6.07 -10.23
N ALA A 79 4.87 -5.22 -9.75
CA ALA A 79 6.28 -5.29 -10.12
C ALA A 79 7.04 -6.41 -9.40
N THR A 80 6.57 -6.86 -8.24
CA THR A 80 7.11 -8.05 -7.58
C THR A 80 6.43 -9.28 -8.16
N GLY A 81 7.12 -10.02 -9.01
CA GLY A 81 6.59 -11.22 -9.66
C GLY A 81 6.54 -12.44 -8.74
N ILE A 82 5.71 -12.40 -7.70
CA ILE A 82 5.63 -13.40 -6.63
C ILE A 82 5.08 -14.72 -7.14
N LYS A 83 5.81 -15.81 -6.94
CA LYS A 83 5.37 -17.18 -7.24
C LYS A 83 5.11 -17.97 -5.95
N ALA A 84 4.28 -19.01 -6.05
CA ALA A 84 4.05 -19.91 -4.90
C ALA A 84 5.36 -20.51 -4.36
N MET A 85 6.30 -20.86 -5.25
CA MET A 85 7.61 -21.40 -4.87
C MET A 85 8.44 -20.43 -4.03
N ASP A 86 8.35 -19.11 -4.32
CA ASP A 86 9.07 -18.10 -3.55
C ASP A 86 8.55 -18.10 -2.10
N ASN A 87 7.23 -18.14 -1.92
CA ASN A 87 6.61 -18.22 -0.58
C ASN A 87 6.97 -19.51 0.14
N MET A 88 6.99 -20.66 -0.54
CA MET A 88 7.41 -21.94 0.03
C MET A 88 8.86 -21.92 0.52
N ASN A 89 9.71 -21.14 -0.13
CA ASN A 89 11.12 -20.99 0.20
C ASN A 89 11.38 -19.88 1.24
N GLY A 90 10.32 -19.26 1.79
CA GLY A 90 10.44 -18.24 2.83
C GLY A 90 10.68 -16.83 2.32
N PHE A 91 10.48 -16.58 1.01
CA PHE A 91 10.55 -15.24 0.43
C PHE A 91 9.18 -14.57 0.44
N TYR A 92 9.16 -13.25 0.33
CA TYR A 92 7.96 -12.41 0.25
C TYR A 92 6.94 -12.74 1.36
N CYS A 93 5.74 -13.16 0.99
CA CYS A 93 4.71 -13.53 1.97
C CYS A 93 5.16 -14.67 2.87
N GLY A 94 5.96 -15.60 2.35
CA GLY A 94 6.53 -16.74 3.08
C GLY A 94 7.51 -16.36 4.17
N ALA A 95 8.10 -15.17 4.13
CA ALA A 95 8.98 -14.69 5.19
C ALA A 95 8.26 -14.65 6.56
N CYS A 96 7.00 -14.23 6.55
CA CYS A 96 6.15 -14.16 7.75
C CYS A 96 5.13 -15.31 7.81
N HIS A 97 4.50 -15.63 6.66
CA HIS A 97 3.53 -16.72 6.54
C HIS A 97 4.21 -18.07 6.37
N ASN A 98 5.01 -18.46 7.36
CA ASN A 98 5.83 -19.68 7.38
C ASN A 98 5.38 -20.71 8.41
N GLY A 99 4.24 -20.48 9.07
CA GLY A 99 3.73 -21.35 10.12
C GLY A 99 4.54 -21.33 11.41
N LYS A 100 5.55 -20.47 11.54
CA LYS A 100 6.44 -20.39 12.72
C LYS A 100 6.35 -19.03 13.41
N LEU A 101 6.23 -17.94 12.64
CA LEU A 101 6.16 -16.58 13.18
C LEU A 101 4.95 -16.44 14.13
N ILE A 102 5.16 -15.78 15.25
CA ILE A 102 4.11 -15.41 16.20
C ILE A 102 3.87 -13.92 16.10
N SER A 103 2.64 -13.52 15.84
CA SER A 103 2.19 -12.12 15.86
C SER A 103 0.93 -12.04 16.72
N ASP A 104 0.87 -11.05 17.63
CA ASP A 104 -0.23 -10.87 18.58
C ASP A 104 -0.58 -12.17 19.36
N ASN A 105 0.45 -12.87 19.82
CA ASN A 105 0.33 -14.15 20.54
C ASN A 105 -0.37 -15.27 19.73
N LYS A 106 -0.48 -15.11 18.43
CA LYS A 106 -1.03 -16.12 17.53
C LYS A 106 0.00 -16.52 16.48
N LYS A 107 0.03 -17.81 16.18
CA LYS A 107 0.86 -18.34 15.10
C LYS A 107 0.32 -17.86 13.75
N VAL A 108 1.19 -17.24 12.95
CA VAL A 108 0.86 -16.84 11.58
C VAL A 108 0.74 -18.11 10.73
N PHE A 109 -0.33 -18.22 9.96
CA PHE A 109 -0.55 -19.39 9.12
C PHE A 109 0.49 -19.51 8.01
N GLU A 110 0.77 -20.74 7.61
CA GLU A 110 1.69 -21.05 6.52
C GLU A 110 1.03 -20.75 5.17
N SER A 111 1.75 -20.01 4.31
CA SER A 111 1.36 -19.76 2.92
C SER A 111 1.99 -20.81 2.02
N CYS A 112 1.26 -21.28 1.02
CA CYS A 112 1.81 -22.13 -0.04
C CYS A 112 2.68 -23.30 0.50
N GLY A 113 2.29 -23.94 1.61
CA GLY A 113 3.01 -25.08 2.19
C GLY A 113 3.12 -26.25 1.22
N LYS A 114 3.98 -27.22 1.53
CA LYS A 114 4.08 -28.48 0.77
C LYS A 114 2.78 -29.27 0.93
N LEU A 115 1.82 -29.00 0.08
CA LEU A 115 0.51 -29.61 0.12
C LEU A 115 0.57 -31.05 -0.33
N SER A 116 0.21 -31.97 0.54
CA SER A 116 -0.41 -33.21 0.08
C SER A 116 -1.77 -32.81 -0.54
N ALA A 117 -1.99 -33.19 -1.77
CA ALA A 117 -3.02 -32.65 -2.69
C ALA A 117 -4.48 -32.69 -2.17
N SER A 118 -4.77 -33.18 -1.00
CA SER A 118 -6.13 -33.37 -0.47
C SER A 118 -6.53 -32.56 0.75
N GLN A 119 -5.61 -31.97 1.51
CA GLN A 119 -5.95 -31.44 2.82
C GLN A 119 -5.98 -29.92 2.98
N ASP A 120 -5.42 -29.11 2.06
CA ASP A 120 -5.16 -27.72 2.40
C ASP A 120 -5.59 -26.64 1.39
N ARG A 121 -6.56 -26.91 0.51
CA ARG A 121 -7.19 -25.85 -0.28
C ARG A 121 -7.77 -24.73 0.59
N ALA A 122 -8.15 -25.02 1.83
CA ALA A 122 -8.61 -24.02 2.80
C ALA A 122 -7.55 -22.93 3.07
N ASN A 123 -6.27 -23.30 3.12
CA ASN A 123 -5.19 -22.32 3.28
C ASN A 123 -4.96 -21.50 2.02
N CYS A 124 -5.12 -22.09 0.83
CA CYS A 124 -5.05 -21.34 -0.43
C CYS A 124 -6.10 -20.22 -0.49
N PHE A 125 -7.32 -20.51 -0.07
CA PHE A 125 -8.44 -19.56 -0.09
C PHE A 125 -8.33 -18.41 0.92
N ARG A 126 -7.43 -18.47 1.88
CA ARG A 126 -7.12 -17.32 2.74
C ARG A 126 -6.55 -16.14 1.95
N CYS A 127 -5.79 -16.43 0.91
CA CYS A 127 -5.18 -15.45 0.01
C CYS A 127 -5.92 -15.37 -1.33
N HIS A 128 -6.20 -16.53 -1.95
CA HIS A 128 -6.81 -16.66 -3.27
C HIS A 128 -8.35 -16.65 -3.19
N SER A 129 -8.94 -15.57 -2.69
CA SER A 129 -10.38 -15.48 -2.44
C SER A 129 -11.02 -14.16 -2.86
N LEU A 130 -10.29 -13.30 -3.55
CA LEU A 130 -10.73 -11.93 -3.85
C LEU A 130 -11.14 -11.14 -2.59
N GLY A 131 -10.49 -11.42 -1.45
CA GLY A 131 -10.80 -10.78 -0.18
C GLY A 131 -12.12 -11.24 0.48
N ARG A 132 -12.73 -12.34 0.02
CA ARG A 132 -14.04 -12.80 0.53
C ARG A 132 -13.96 -13.62 1.83
N ASN A 133 -12.84 -14.27 2.09
CA ASN A 133 -12.65 -15.15 3.26
C ASN A 133 -11.92 -14.42 4.40
N VAL A 134 -12.27 -13.16 4.62
CA VAL A 134 -11.72 -12.38 5.73
C VAL A 134 -12.50 -12.73 6.99
N LYS A 135 -11.78 -13.11 8.04
CA LYS A 135 -12.41 -13.37 9.33
C LYS A 135 -12.97 -12.07 9.93
N PRO A 136 -14.05 -12.12 10.73
CA PRO A 136 -14.65 -10.93 11.36
C PRO A 136 -13.64 -10.09 12.15
N GLU A 137 -12.67 -10.72 12.82
CA GLU A 137 -11.61 -10.02 13.56
C GLU A 137 -10.68 -9.17 12.68
N TYR A 138 -10.72 -9.38 11.37
CA TYR A 138 -9.96 -8.62 10.36
C TYR A 138 -10.87 -7.74 9.50
N ASP A 139 -12.11 -7.51 9.93
CA ASP A 139 -12.97 -6.50 9.32
C ASP A 139 -12.46 -5.10 9.64
N PHE A 140 -12.29 -4.29 8.61
CA PHE A 140 -11.73 -2.94 8.74
C PHE A 140 -12.55 -2.05 9.69
N ASN A 141 -13.87 -2.07 9.57
CA ASN A 141 -14.73 -1.19 10.33
C ASN A 141 -14.74 -1.59 11.81
N LEU A 142 -14.76 -2.89 12.09
CA LEU A 142 -14.67 -3.41 13.46
C LEU A 142 -13.30 -3.11 14.06
N PHE A 143 -12.22 -3.35 13.31
CA PHE A 143 -10.85 -3.11 13.77
C PHE A 143 -10.59 -1.63 14.08
N THR A 144 -11.05 -0.73 13.22
CA THR A 144 -10.80 0.71 13.34
C THR A 144 -11.90 1.48 14.07
N LYS A 145 -12.86 0.78 14.67
CA LYS A 145 -14.04 1.38 15.33
C LYS A 145 -13.67 2.50 16.31
N ASN A 146 -12.65 2.26 17.12
CA ASN A 146 -12.19 3.17 18.18
C ASN A 146 -10.94 3.96 17.78
N PHE A 147 -10.53 3.93 16.51
CA PHE A 147 -9.34 4.64 16.06
C PHE A 147 -9.63 6.12 15.81
N PRO A 148 -8.63 6.99 16.02
CA PRO A 148 -8.73 8.39 15.67
C PRO A 148 -9.08 8.55 14.18
N LYS A 149 -9.94 9.55 13.89
CA LYS A 149 -10.41 9.78 12.52
C LYS A 149 -9.48 10.75 11.80
N GLY A 150 -9.03 10.34 10.61
CA GLY A 150 -8.25 11.16 9.68
C GLY A 150 -9.14 11.78 8.59
N ARG A 151 -8.72 12.92 8.07
CA ARG A 151 -9.43 13.62 6.97
C ARG A 151 -9.23 12.93 5.61
N PHE A 152 -8.09 12.28 5.42
CA PHE A 152 -7.64 11.74 4.14
C PHE A 152 -7.51 10.22 4.15
N GLY A 153 -7.23 9.63 2.99
CA GLY A 153 -6.98 8.20 2.84
C GLY A 153 -8.21 7.38 3.21
N ASN A 154 -8.03 6.39 4.06
CA ASN A 154 -9.09 5.51 4.54
C ASN A 154 -9.87 6.06 5.76
N GLY A 155 -9.66 7.32 6.12
CA GLY A 155 -10.37 7.97 7.22
C GLY A 155 -9.85 7.62 8.62
N VAL A 156 -8.71 6.95 8.72
CA VAL A 156 -8.02 6.66 9.98
C VAL A 156 -6.77 7.52 10.09
N ASP A 157 -6.58 8.16 11.24
CA ASP A 157 -5.32 8.79 11.62
C ASP A 157 -4.39 7.73 12.24
N TRP A 158 -3.57 7.11 11.38
CA TRP A 158 -2.67 6.05 11.80
C TRP A 158 -1.53 6.53 12.68
N GLU A 159 -1.09 7.78 12.51
CA GLU A 159 -0.06 8.39 13.35
C GLU A 159 -0.58 8.54 14.78
N LYS A 160 -1.77 9.13 14.90
CA LYS A 160 -2.43 9.29 16.19
C LYS A 160 -2.78 7.95 16.85
N ALA A 161 -3.18 6.93 16.04
CA ALA A 161 -3.44 5.59 16.56
C ALA A 161 -2.18 4.94 17.15
N GLU A 162 -1.01 5.20 16.58
CA GLU A 162 0.28 4.74 17.11
C GLU A 162 0.69 5.52 18.36
N GLU A 163 0.54 6.84 18.36
CA GLU A 163 0.78 7.68 19.55
C GLU A 163 -0.09 7.27 20.74
N ASP A 164 -1.38 6.99 20.47
CA ASP A 164 -2.34 6.52 21.48
C ASP A 164 -2.15 5.03 21.83
N ARG A 165 -1.15 4.36 21.25
CA ARG A 165 -0.81 2.94 21.48
C ARG A 165 -1.93 1.95 21.10
N LEU A 166 -2.84 2.35 20.24
CA LEU A 166 -3.87 1.46 19.68
C LEU A 166 -3.28 0.45 18.69
N ILE A 167 -2.16 0.81 18.07
CA ILE A 167 -1.29 -0.07 17.28
C ILE A 167 0.17 0.11 17.71
N LYS A 168 0.97 -0.93 17.47
CA LYS A 168 2.42 -0.90 17.70
C LYS A 168 3.12 -1.61 16.55
N PRO A 169 3.32 -0.94 15.41
CA PRO A 169 3.96 -1.55 14.25
C PRO A 169 5.36 -2.04 14.58
N VAL A 170 5.64 -3.28 14.21
CA VAL A 170 6.95 -3.91 14.39
C VAL A 170 7.86 -3.49 13.25
N ASP A 171 9.07 -3.04 13.58
CA ASP A 171 10.05 -2.55 12.62
C ASP A 171 11.21 -3.52 12.38
N PHE A 172 11.31 -4.54 13.21
CA PHE A 172 12.37 -5.54 13.14
C PHE A 172 11.82 -6.93 13.40
N LEU A 173 12.19 -7.88 12.53
CA LEU A 173 11.94 -9.31 12.71
C LEU A 173 13.25 -10.05 12.57
N GLU A 174 13.60 -10.83 13.58
CA GLU A 174 14.81 -11.66 13.59
C GLU A 174 14.84 -12.62 12.39
N GLY A 175 15.98 -12.72 11.73
CA GLY A 175 16.15 -13.55 10.55
C GLY A 175 15.55 -12.99 9.25
N ILE A 176 14.86 -11.86 9.31
CA ILE A 176 14.27 -11.17 8.15
C ILE A 176 14.86 -9.79 8.00
N SER A 177 14.85 -9.00 9.07
CA SER A 177 15.24 -7.59 9.04
C SER A 177 16.73 -7.39 9.25
N ILE A 178 17.26 -6.36 8.62
CA ILE A 178 18.61 -5.84 8.90
C ILE A 178 18.52 -4.89 10.10
N GLN A 179 19.32 -5.15 11.13
CA GLN A 179 19.39 -4.25 12.27
C GLN A 179 20.08 -2.94 11.89
N ARG A 180 19.39 -1.81 12.10
CA ARG A 180 19.86 -0.47 11.75
C ARG A 180 20.05 0.38 12.99
N LYS A 181 21.07 1.24 12.94
CA LYS A 181 21.26 2.26 13.98
C LYS A 181 20.21 3.35 13.81
N SER A 182 19.67 3.82 14.92
CA SER A 182 18.80 4.99 14.91
C SER A 182 19.60 6.24 14.46
N ILE A 183 19.07 6.99 13.50
CA ILE A 183 19.61 8.27 13.07
C ILE A 183 18.91 9.35 13.88
N SER A 184 19.67 10.04 14.71
CA SER A 184 19.14 10.97 15.72
C SER A 184 18.70 12.34 15.18
N GLU A 185 19.18 12.75 14.01
CA GLU A 185 18.95 14.13 13.52
C GLU A 185 18.32 14.14 12.13
N GLN A 186 17.01 14.13 12.11
CA GLN A 186 16.25 14.33 10.90
C GLN A 186 15.54 15.68 10.99
N LYS A 187 16.07 16.67 10.24
CA LYS A 187 15.48 18.01 10.24
C LYS A 187 14.39 18.10 9.18
N ASP A 188 13.27 18.65 9.60
CA ASP A 188 12.21 19.05 8.70
C ASP A 188 12.66 20.24 7.86
N PHE A 189 12.18 20.35 6.63
CA PHE A 189 12.51 21.45 5.74
C PHE A 189 11.33 21.92 4.90
N ALA A 190 11.36 23.20 4.54
CA ALA A 190 10.36 23.74 3.63
C ALA A 190 10.72 23.42 2.18
N LEU A 191 9.75 22.92 1.44
CA LEU A 191 9.76 22.82 -0.01
C LEU A 191 9.01 24.02 -0.56
N GLY A 192 9.73 24.93 -1.26
CA GLY A 192 9.13 26.10 -1.87
C GLY A 192 8.07 25.74 -2.91
N ALA A 193 6.93 26.39 -2.84
CA ALA A 193 5.89 26.21 -3.83
C ALA A 193 6.35 26.70 -5.21
N LYS A 194 6.13 25.90 -6.26
CA LYS A 194 6.43 26.29 -7.66
C LYS A 194 5.34 27.15 -8.29
N VAL A 195 4.20 27.29 -7.60
CA VAL A 195 3.05 28.07 -8.06
C VAL A 195 2.91 29.29 -7.17
N GLU A 196 2.84 30.46 -7.80
CA GLU A 196 2.67 31.73 -7.11
C GLU A 196 1.37 31.74 -6.27
N GLY A 197 1.44 32.27 -5.06
CA GLY A 197 0.31 32.30 -4.13
C GLY A 197 0.03 30.99 -3.37
N MET A 198 0.78 29.91 -3.64
CA MET A 198 0.69 28.68 -2.86
C MET A 198 1.68 28.72 -1.67
N PRO A 199 1.25 28.28 -0.47
CA PRO A 199 2.16 28.19 0.66
C PRO A 199 3.22 27.11 0.46
N ASP A 200 4.37 27.28 1.08
CA ASP A 200 5.40 26.24 1.15
C ASP A 200 4.90 25.00 1.86
N ILE A 201 5.41 23.85 1.44
CA ILE A 201 5.13 22.56 2.07
C ILE A 201 6.25 22.25 3.05
N ILE A 202 5.91 22.01 4.30
CA ILE A 202 6.87 21.49 5.28
C ILE A 202 6.97 19.97 5.10
N PHE A 203 8.13 19.50 4.66
CA PHE A 203 8.43 18.08 4.61
C PHE A 203 9.01 17.63 5.93
N SER A 204 8.27 16.79 6.65
CA SER A 204 8.72 16.24 7.92
C SER A 204 9.46 14.91 7.70
N HIS A 205 10.78 14.95 7.73
CA HIS A 205 11.61 13.75 7.71
C HIS A 205 11.25 12.81 8.88
N LYS A 206 11.08 13.35 10.08
CA LYS A 206 10.75 12.56 11.26
C LYS A 206 9.51 11.70 11.03
N LYS A 207 8.42 12.30 10.51
CA LYS A 207 7.17 11.57 10.26
C LYS A 207 7.32 10.51 9.18
N HIS A 208 8.02 10.81 8.10
CA HIS A 208 8.22 9.87 6.99
C HIS A 208 9.14 8.71 7.35
N THR A 209 10.18 8.96 8.12
CA THR A 209 11.19 7.95 8.43
C THR A 209 10.80 6.97 9.53
N VAL A 210 9.84 7.34 10.39
CA VAL A 210 9.32 6.44 11.43
C VAL A 210 8.81 5.12 10.84
N TRP A 211 8.15 5.16 9.69
CA TRP A 211 7.57 3.97 9.06
C TRP A 211 8.35 3.44 7.86
N ASN A 212 9.05 4.32 7.16
CA ASN A 212 9.61 4.01 5.85
C ASN A 212 11.11 3.70 5.89
N GLY A 213 11.83 4.21 6.87
CA GLY A 213 13.28 4.23 6.84
C GLY A 213 13.82 5.20 5.76
N CYS A 214 15.13 5.31 5.69
CA CYS A 214 15.79 6.19 4.70
C CYS A 214 15.78 5.57 3.30
N GLU A 215 15.99 4.28 3.22
CA GLU A 215 16.23 3.53 2.00
C GLU A 215 15.03 3.47 1.06
N LEU A 216 13.82 3.65 1.59
CA LEU A 216 12.61 3.67 0.77
C LEU A 216 12.55 4.89 -0.15
N CYS A 217 13.19 5.98 0.26
CA CYS A 217 13.20 7.24 -0.49
C CYS A 217 14.55 7.51 -1.15
N HIS A 218 15.67 7.09 -0.54
CA HIS A 218 17.01 7.32 -1.03
C HIS A 218 17.70 6.00 -1.44
N PRO A 219 18.41 5.96 -2.57
CA PRO A 219 18.55 7.02 -3.58
C PRO A 219 17.50 7.00 -4.69
N GLU A 220 16.55 6.05 -4.70
CA GLU A 220 15.68 5.80 -5.87
C GLU A 220 14.71 6.93 -6.18
N ILE A 221 14.06 7.49 -5.15
CA ILE A 221 13.11 8.59 -5.35
C ILE A 221 13.83 9.94 -5.28
N PHE A 222 14.73 10.07 -4.30
CA PHE A 222 15.55 11.25 -4.09
C PHE A 222 17.03 10.87 -4.10
N ILE A 223 17.75 11.26 -5.13
CA ILE A 223 19.17 10.94 -5.32
C ILE A 223 20.03 11.57 -4.22
N GLY A 224 19.74 12.82 -3.87
CA GLY A 224 20.49 13.55 -2.88
C GLY A 224 20.01 13.36 -1.44
N VAL A 225 20.95 13.41 -0.53
CA VAL A 225 20.71 13.49 0.92
C VAL A 225 20.88 14.92 1.45
N LYS A 226 20.99 15.89 0.55
CA LYS A 226 21.17 17.33 0.83
C LYS A 226 19.95 18.09 0.35
N LYS A 227 19.53 19.13 1.11
CA LYS A 227 18.43 20.01 0.73
C LYS A 227 18.65 20.58 -0.67
N GLY A 228 17.66 20.45 -1.55
CA GLY A 228 17.69 20.98 -2.91
C GLY A 228 18.46 20.16 -3.93
N ALA A 229 18.83 18.92 -3.59
CA ALA A 229 19.46 17.98 -4.52
C ALA A 229 18.41 17.17 -5.29
#